data_be7ce367824ab5c0584bf860cafa8fbe
#
_entry.id   be7ce367824ab5c0584bf860cafa8fbe
#
_cell.length_a   1.000
_cell.length_b   1.000
_cell.length_c   1.000
_cell.angle_alpha   90.00
_cell.angle_beta   90.00
_cell.angle_gamma   90.00
#
_symmetry.space_group_name_H-M   'P 1'
#
loop_
_entity.id
_entity.type
_entity.pdbx_description
1 polymer ?
#
loop_
_entity_poly.entity_id
_entity_poly.type
_entity_poly.pdbx_seq_one_letter_code
_entity_poly.pdbx_strand_id
1 'polypeptide(L)'
;SRTVAGPGGTADVEPRVMQVLVVLAEGAGQVVTREALFQRCWGGVYVGDDSLNRAVGAIRKLAAEIADGSFEIETIPRTGYRLKGDIAGLGKGCVDGKAGRSASATLTRRAAIGGAAALAAAGSGAWLLLRTKSNPRFEAVMARGGEAFRNGSAFEQAAIGANNNPKMVALYEQAVQLEPASARAWGLLAYFRSAAADEASGADSPGVVARAEMAIRRALELDPGEPNARVAMFLLQGPMLDWATRDRQLREILSSNPANIPAMLELMPLLQAAGLTRESWLWNERILKESPFMRACLVVRALKLWILGKTREADGVINRVIGLWPDYWFANYARFTILALSGRPRAARTILDGSRGLPDGETRRLVLDALEFRTPSAVEAARSAALRIAQSTPQLANDMVMYLCALGLPDTAFDVTEGFLLWRGKFLSTDRSNSKEVDDYNRRMTQWLFTPPVANLRADPRFAKLSDEFGLTAYWRARRLKPDYLVYG
;
A
#
# COMPACT_ATOMS: atom_id res chain seq x y z
N SER A 1 -26.42 16.21 9.01
CA SER A 1 -26.82 17.57 9.33
C SER A 1 -25.60 18.42 9.65
N ARG A 2 -25.56 19.67 9.24
CA ARG A 2 -24.51 20.62 9.58
C ARG A 2 -25.00 21.64 10.62
N THR A 3 -26.08 21.33 11.27
CA THR A 3 -26.79 22.21 12.19
C THR A 3 -26.50 21.80 13.62
N VAL A 4 -26.12 22.73 14.46
CA VAL A 4 -26.03 22.57 15.92
C VAL A 4 -27.22 23.30 16.54
N ALA A 5 -27.97 22.61 17.39
CA ALA A 5 -29.10 23.16 18.13
C ALA A 5 -28.85 23.07 19.63
N GLY A 6 -29.18 24.11 20.34
CA GLY A 6 -29.03 24.22 21.82
C GLY A 6 -30.01 25.23 22.40
N PRO A 7 -29.94 25.50 23.73
CA PRO A 7 -30.82 26.47 24.40
C PRO A 7 -30.79 27.87 23.80
N GLY A 8 -29.67 28.29 23.26
CA GLY A 8 -29.48 29.58 22.59
C GLY A 8 -29.97 29.65 21.15
N GLY A 9 -30.54 28.58 20.60
CA GLY A 9 -31.08 28.54 19.25
C GLY A 9 -30.43 27.48 18.35
N THR A 10 -30.41 27.74 17.03
CA THR A 10 -29.87 26.82 16.03
C THR A 10 -28.89 27.58 15.12
N ALA A 11 -27.72 26.99 14.86
CA ALA A 11 -26.72 27.56 13.95
C ALA A 11 -26.26 26.54 12.91
N ASP A 12 -26.10 27.01 11.68
CA ASP A 12 -25.41 26.25 10.62
C ASP A 12 -23.90 26.41 10.77
N VAL A 13 -23.21 25.28 10.73
CA VAL A 13 -21.78 25.20 11.01
C VAL A 13 -21.01 24.85 9.75
N GLU A 14 -19.91 25.49 9.53
CA GLU A 14 -19.01 25.16 8.43
C GLU A 14 -18.61 23.68 8.44
N PRO A 15 -18.50 23.01 7.29
CA PRO A 15 -18.21 21.57 7.21
C PRO A 15 -16.98 21.14 8.03
N ARG A 16 -15.92 21.94 8.05
CA ARG A 16 -14.68 21.64 8.78
C ARG A 16 -14.83 21.81 10.29
N VAL A 17 -15.54 22.86 10.73
CA VAL A 17 -15.83 23.10 12.14
C VAL A 17 -16.69 21.97 12.69
N MET A 18 -17.71 21.53 11.94
CA MET A 18 -18.54 20.39 12.29
C MET A 18 -17.73 19.09 12.40
N GLN A 19 -16.81 18.83 11.46
CA GLN A 19 -15.95 17.66 11.51
C GLN A 19 -15.07 17.64 12.76
N VAL A 20 -14.45 18.78 13.11
CA VAL A 20 -13.64 18.90 14.32
C VAL A 20 -14.48 18.67 15.58
N LEU A 21 -15.69 19.23 15.64
CA LEU A 21 -16.61 19.03 16.76
C LEU A 21 -17.01 17.57 16.93
N VAL A 22 -17.35 16.89 15.84
CA VAL A 22 -17.70 15.45 15.85
C VAL A 22 -16.52 14.61 16.32
N VAL A 23 -15.32 14.84 15.81
CA VAL A 23 -14.11 14.09 16.21
C VAL A 23 -13.78 14.29 17.69
N LEU A 24 -13.96 15.48 18.21
CA LEU A 24 -13.77 15.77 19.64
C LEU A 24 -14.87 15.11 20.50
N ALA A 25 -16.12 15.06 20.03
CA ALA A 25 -17.22 14.38 20.70
C ALA A 25 -17.04 12.86 20.73
N GLU A 26 -16.59 12.26 19.62
CA GLU A 26 -16.25 10.83 19.56
C GLU A 26 -15.06 10.46 20.48
N GLY A 27 -14.22 11.43 20.84
CA GLY A 27 -13.19 11.27 21.84
C GLY A 27 -13.72 11.07 23.26
N ALA A 28 -15.04 11.23 23.49
CA ALA A 28 -15.73 10.96 24.77
C ALA A 28 -14.99 11.52 26.00
N GLY A 29 -14.53 12.78 25.91
CA GLY A 29 -13.80 13.46 26.98
C GLY A 29 -12.32 13.10 27.08
N GLN A 30 -11.80 12.27 26.19
CA GLN A 30 -10.35 12.03 26.08
C GLN A 30 -9.66 13.13 25.26
N VAL A 31 -8.34 13.24 25.45
CA VAL A 31 -7.54 14.19 24.66
C VAL A 31 -7.39 13.67 23.23
N VAL A 32 -7.85 14.46 22.25
CA VAL A 32 -7.60 14.22 20.83
C VAL A 32 -6.39 15.03 20.39
N THR A 33 -5.35 14.37 19.88
CA THR A 33 -4.11 15.05 19.49
C THR A 33 -4.33 15.96 18.28
N ARG A 34 -3.45 16.96 18.10
CA ARG A 34 -3.49 17.85 16.92
C ARG A 34 -3.36 17.04 15.63
N GLU A 35 -2.45 16.07 15.60
CA GLU A 35 -2.22 15.18 14.48
C GLU A 35 -3.47 14.37 14.14
N ALA A 36 -4.16 13.83 15.16
CA ALA A 36 -5.39 13.08 14.97
C ALA A 36 -6.50 13.96 14.38
N LEU A 37 -6.61 15.22 14.83
CA LEU A 37 -7.56 16.20 14.29
C LEU A 37 -7.22 16.56 12.84
N PHE A 38 -5.94 16.82 12.51
CA PHE A 38 -5.52 17.08 11.14
C PHE A 38 -5.81 15.88 10.23
N GLN A 39 -5.49 14.68 10.68
CA GLN A 39 -5.76 13.45 9.91
C GLN A 39 -7.25 13.26 9.65
N ARG A 40 -8.08 13.35 10.68
CA ARG A 40 -9.53 13.03 10.58
C ARG A 40 -10.35 14.15 9.91
N CYS A 41 -9.97 15.41 10.08
CA CYS A 41 -10.75 16.54 9.58
C CYS A 41 -10.21 17.13 8.27
N TRP A 42 -8.92 17.01 7.99
CA TRP A 42 -8.30 17.54 6.76
C TRP A 42 -7.72 16.44 5.85
N GLY A 43 -7.94 15.16 6.19
CA GLY A 43 -7.44 14.05 5.40
C GLY A 43 -5.91 14.00 5.35
N GLY A 44 -5.24 14.48 6.41
CA GLY A 44 -3.78 14.55 6.50
C GLY A 44 -3.12 15.62 5.63
N VAL A 45 -3.91 16.47 4.96
CA VAL A 45 -3.35 17.66 4.31
C VAL A 45 -2.78 18.57 5.40
N TYR A 46 -1.50 18.89 5.29
CA TYR A 46 -0.84 19.83 6.20
C TYR A 46 -1.43 21.23 5.95
N VAL A 47 -2.48 21.55 6.67
CA VAL A 47 -2.98 22.94 6.80
C VAL A 47 -2.29 23.48 8.03
N GLY A 48 -1.76 24.70 7.93
CA GLY A 48 -1.09 25.35 9.06
C GLY A 48 -1.97 25.34 10.31
N ASP A 49 -1.35 25.37 11.48
CA ASP A 49 -1.99 25.39 12.79
C ASP A 49 -3.15 26.39 12.91
N ASP A 50 -3.10 27.47 12.13
CA ASP A 50 -4.15 28.49 12.06
C ASP A 50 -5.52 27.96 11.63
N SER A 51 -5.56 26.94 10.78
CA SER A 51 -6.83 26.34 10.32
C SER A 51 -7.52 25.57 11.43
N LEU A 52 -6.75 24.81 12.23
CA LEU A 52 -7.27 24.10 13.40
C LEU A 52 -7.64 25.07 14.50
N ASN A 53 -6.81 26.10 14.77
CA ASN A 53 -7.09 27.12 15.77
C ASN A 53 -8.36 27.91 15.45
N ARG A 54 -8.61 28.27 14.17
CA ARG A 54 -9.86 28.89 13.73
C ARG A 54 -11.06 27.97 13.93
N ALA A 55 -10.95 26.70 13.58
CA ALA A 55 -12.04 25.73 13.79
C ALA A 55 -12.36 25.57 15.28
N VAL A 56 -11.36 25.44 16.15
CA VAL A 56 -11.54 25.37 17.61
C VAL A 56 -12.13 26.67 18.16
N GLY A 57 -11.70 27.83 17.68
CA GLY A 57 -12.28 29.14 18.03
C GLY A 57 -13.77 29.23 17.67
N ALA A 58 -14.15 28.77 16.47
CA ALA A 58 -15.55 28.70 16.05
C ALA A 58 -16.39 27.75 16.91
N ILE A 59 -15.84 26.62 17.33
CA ILE A 59 -16.54 25.68 18.24
C ILE A 59 -16.72 26.31 19.63
N ARG A 60 -15.73 27.03 20.15
CA ARG A 60 -15.86 27.75 21.44
C ARG A 60 -16.94 28.83 21.39
N LYS A 61 -17.04 29.53 20.27
CA LYS A 61 -18.10 30.52 20.04
C LYS A 61 -19.48 29.85 20.01
N LEU A 62 -19.62 28.71 19.32
CA LEU A 62 -20.86 27.92 19.33
C LEU A 62 -21.23 27.43 20.74
N ALA A 63 -20.24 27.00 21.54
CA ALA A 63 -20.48 26.55 22.90
C ALA A 63 -21.04 27.70 23.78
N ALA A 64 -20.54 28.90 23.60
CA ALA A 64 -21.00 30.08 24.34
C ALA A 64 -22.37 30.61 23.86
N GLU A 65 -22.60 30.69 22.54
CA GLU A 65 -23.76 31.36 21.96
C GLU A 65 -24.99 30.46 21.81
N ILE A 66 -24.77 29.17 21.50
CA ILE A 66 -25.84 28.23 21.18
C ILE A 66 -26.06 27.20 22.27
N ALA A 67 -24.98 26.72 22.87
CA ALA A 67 -25.04 25.62 23.84
C ALA A 67 -25.08 26.07 25.30
N ASP A 68 -25.13 27.40 25.56
CA ASP A 68 -25.18 27.99 26.90
C ASP A 68 -24.12 27.41 27.86
N GLY A 69 -22.91 27.17 27.34
CA GLY A 69 -21.80 26.62 28.11
C GLY A 69 -21.93 25.14 28.48
N SER A 70 -22.88 24.39 27.88
CA SER A 70 -23.09 22.97 28.17
C SER A 70 -21.89 22.08 27.80
N PHE A 71 -20.97 22.59 26.96
CA PHE A 71 -19.69 21.97 26.70
C PHE A 71 -18.57 23.01 26.54
N GLU A 72 -17.33 22.58 26.73
CA GLU A 72 -16.13 23.40 26.64
C GLU A 72 -15.03 22.66 25.89
N ILE A 73 -14.23 23.41 25.11
CA ILE A 73 -13.00 22.85 24.49
C ILE A 73 -11.78 23.33 25.29
N GLU A 74 -11.19 22.39 26.01
CA GLU A 74 -9.92 22.58 26.72
C GLU A 74 -8.74 22.39 25.79
N THR A 75 -7.75 23.29 25.86
CA THR A 75 -6.47 23.11 25.17
C THR A 75 -5.49 22.40 26.08
N ILE A 76 -4.93 21.27 25.62
CA ILE A 76 -3.83 20.60 26.31
C ILE A 76 -2.52 21.02 25.62
N PRO A 77 -1.66 21.80 26.26
CA PRO A 77 -0.46 22.37 25.66
C PRO A 77 0.42 21.28 25.03
N ARG A 78 0.89 21.52 23.81
CA ARG A 78 1.76 20.62 23.01
C ARG A 78 1.15 19.26 22.65
N THR A 79 -0.11 18.98 23.02
CA THR A 79 -0.75 17.68 22.79
C THR A 79 -1.97 17.79 21.88
N GLY A 80 -2.97 18.60 22.24
CA GLY A 80 -4.20 18.66 21.46
C GLY A 80 -5.35 19.35 22.18
N TYR A 81 -6.57 18.83 21.98
CA TYR A 81 -7.79 19.41 22.53
C TYR A 81 -8.66 18.32 23.16
N ARG A 82 -9.47 18.72 24.14
CA ARG A 82 -10.41 17.85 24.84
C ARG A 82 -11.77 18.54 24.93
N LEU A 83 -12.83 17.81 24.59
CA LEU A 83 -14.20 18.25 24.83
C LEU A 83 -14.61 17.89 26.26
N LYS A 84 -15.00 18.87 27.05
CA LYS A 84 -15.61 18.71 28.38
C LYS A 84 -17.09 19.06 28.30
N GLY A 85 -17.96 18.34 28.98
CA GLY A 85 -19.41 18.56 29.05
C GLY A 85 -20.17 17.26 29.12
N ASP A 86 -21.48 17.36 29.28
CA ASP A 86 -22.37 16.20 29.28
C ASP A 86 -22.61 15.72 27.84
N ILE A 87 -21.84 14.68 27.43
CA ILE A 87 -21.82 14.14 26.07
C ILE A 87 -22.89 13.07 25.85
N ALA A 88 -23.75 12.81 26.82
CA ALA A 88 -24.74 11.71 26.77
C ALA A 88 -25.77 11.80 25.62
N GLY A 89 -25.82 12.93 24.91
CA GLY A 89 -26.75 13.16 23.78
C GLY A 89 -26.19 13.06 22.37
N LEU A 90 -24.84 13.02 22.17
CA LEU A 90 -24.23 13.16 20.84
C LEU A 90 -23.91 11.83 20.12
N GLY A 91 -24.22 10.69 20.69
CA GLY A 91 -23.75 9.38 20.20
C GLY A 91 -24.82 8.36 19.79
N LYS A 92 -26.11 8.70 19.62
CA LYS A 92 -27.11 7.73 19.12
C LYS A 92 -28.08 8.37 18.14
N GLY A 93 -27.80 8.19 16.86
CA GLY A 93 -28.80 8.37 15.80
C GLY A 93 -29.87 7.28 15.88
N CYS A 94 -31.09 7.72 15.83
CA CYS A 94 -32.38 7.04 15.83
C CYS A 94 -32.44 5.58 15.42
N VAL A 95 -33.02 4.75 16.30
CA VAL A 95 -34.07 3.77 15.94
C VAL A 95 -35.15 3.81 17.04
N ASP A 96 -36.38 4.13 16.64
CA ASP A 96 -37.57 4.12 17.46
C ASP A 96 -37.99 2.73 17.91
N GLY A 97 -38.52 2.60 19.12
CA GLY A 97 -39.20 1.39 19.51
C GLY A 97 -39.52 1.24 21.01
N LYS A 98 -40.55 1.98 21.49
CA LYS A 98 -41.45 1.72 22.61
C LYS A 98 -41.03 0.92 23.84
N ALA A 99 -41.08 1.65 24.90
CA ALA A 99 -41.59 1.40 26.27
C ALA A 99 -41.98 -0.02 26.75
N GLY A 100 -41.49 -0.33 27.94
CA GLY A 100 -42.06 -1.38 28.82
C GLY A 100 -41.42 -1.29 30.21
N ARG A 101 -42.27 -0.86 31.17
CA ARG A 101 -41.93 -0.65 32.58
C ARG A 101 -41.76 -1.96 33.34
N SER A 102 -40.88 -1.89 34.35
CA SER A 102 -41.09 -2.38 35.74
C SER A 102 -41.16 -3.89 36.02
N ALA A 103 -40.29 -4.40 36.84
CA ALA A 103 -40.62 -4.77 38.24
C ALA A 103 -39.48 -5.56 38.87
N SER A 104 -39.15 -5.15 40.07
CA SER A 104 -38.41 -5.90 41.08
C SER A 104 -39.22 -7.11 41.55
N ALA A 105 -38.62 -8.26 41.69
CA ALA A 105 -39.09 -9.31 42.65
C ALA A 105 -37.96 -10.30 42.99
N THR A 106 -37.44 -10.14 44.17
CA THR A 106 -37.22 -11.12 45.26
C THR A 106 -36.80 -12.56 44.92
N LEU A 107 -35.75 -12.90 45.61
CA LEU A 107 -35.24 -14.23 45.93
C LEU A 107 -36.28 -15.23 46.39
N THR A 108 -36.22 -16.45 45.89
CA THR A 108 -36.42 -17.66 46.76
C THR A 108 -35.68 -18.89 46.24
N ARG A 109 -35.09 -19.55 47.18
CA ARG A 109 -34.33 -20.81 47.18
C ARG A 109 -34.95 -21.93 46.36
N ARG A 110 -34.12 -22.77 45.72
CA ARG A 110 -33.99 -24.16 46.09
C ARG A 110 -32.70 -24.77 45.51
N ALA A 111 -32.00 -25.38 46.43
CA ALA A 111 -30.74 -26.06 46.25
C ALA A 111 -30.85 -27.40 45.51
N ALA A 112 -29.69 -27.87 45.12
CA ALA A 112 -29.29 -29.22 44.79
C ALA A 112 -29.47 -29.63 43.29
N ILE A 113 -28.35 -29.60 42.60
CA ILE A 113 -27.69 -30.77 42.02
C ILE A 113 -26.23 -30.34 41.88
N GLY A 114 -25.41 -30.82 42.77
CA GLY A 114 -24.00 -30.48 42.85
C GLY A 114 -23.13 -31.45 42.03
N GLY A 115 -21.96 -30.99 41.67
CA GLY A 115 -20.81 -31.82 41.44
C GLY A 115 -20.08 -31.63 40.11
N ALA A 116 -20.75 -31.18 39.03
CA ALA A 116 -20.03 -31.04 37.74
C ALA A 116 -19.78 -29.60 37.31
N ALA A 117 -20.46 -28.61 37.91
CA ALA A 117 -20.29 -27.20 37.58
C ALA A 117 -19.07 -26.51 38.26
N ALA A 118 -18.58 -27.10 39.35
CA ALA A 118 -17.45 -26.53 40.10
C ALA A 118 -16.07 -26.72 39.40
N LEU A 119 -15.91 -27.77 38.60
CA LEU A 119 -14.68 -28.02 37.84
C LEU A 119 -14.61 -27.18 36.54
N ALA A 120 -15.75 -26.85 35.94
CA ALA A 120 -15.80 -25.97 34.78
C ALA A 120 -15.60 -24.49 35.15
N ALA A 121 -16.06 -24.06 36.32
CA ALA A 121 -15.85 -22.68 36.81
C ALA A 121 -14.41 -22.46 37.34
N ALA A 122 -13.76 -23.49 37.89
CA ALA A 122 -12.35 -23.39 38.29
C ALA A 122 -11.40 -23.35 37.06
N GLY A 123 -11.73 -24.09 35.99
CA GLY A 123 -10.98 -24.06 34.72
C GLY A 123 -11.08 -22.72 33.99
N SER A 124 -12.29 -22.12 33.95
CA SER A 124 -12.49 -20.81 33.32
C SER A 124 -11.93 -19.66 34.16
N GLY A 125 -11.99 -19.73 35.47
CA GLY A 125 -11.38 -18.74 36.37
C GLY A 125 -9.85 -18.77 36.33
N ALA A 126 -9.25 -19.98 36.31
CA ALA A 126 -7.81 -20.13 36.13
C ALA A 126 -7.35 -19.70 34.74
N TRP A 127 -8.14 -19.93 33.70
CA TRP A 127 -7.83 -19.46 32.33
C TRP A 127 -7.90 -17.93 32.22
N LEU A 128 -8.86 -17.26 32.94
CA LEU A 128 -8.90 -15.79 33.02
C LEU A 128 -7.80 -15.20 33.89
N LEU A 129 -7.29 -15.92 34.89
CA LEU A 129 -6.17 -15.51 35.73
C LEU A 129 -4.81 -15.82 35.11
N LEU A 130 -4.75 -16.78 34.18
CA LEU A 130 -3.59 -17.10 33.34
C LEU A 130 -3.56 -16.27 32.05
N ARG A 131 -4.47 -15.34 31.83
CA ARG A 131 -4.24 -14.24 30.87
C ARG A 131 -3.02 -13.48 31.39
N THR A 132 -1.86 -13.93 30.94
CA THR A 132 -0.57 -13.29 31.14
C THR A 132 -0.79 -11.80 30.92
N LYS A 133 -0.48 -10.98 31.93
CA LYS A 133 -0.45 -9.53 31.77
C LYS A 133 0.39 -9.26 30.55
N SER A 134 -0.23 -8.81 29.44
CA SER A 134 0.48 -8.53 28.21
C SER A 134 1.62 -7.57 28.57
N ASN A 135 2.82 -7.87 28.08
CA ASN A 135 3.98 -7.04 28.36
C ASN A 135 3.75 -5.64 27.78
N PRO A 136 3.60 -4.55 28.59
CA PRO A 136 3.27 -3.24 28.08
C PRO A 136 4.28 -2.70 27.07
N ARG A 137 5.54 -3.12 27.18
CA ARG A 137 6.60 -2.76 26.22
C ARG A 137 6.39 -3.47 24.89
N PHE A 138 6.00 -4.75 24.93
CA PHE A 138 5.65 -5.50 23.71
C PHE A 138 4.45 -4.87 23.00
N GLU A 139 3.37 -4.57 23.72
CA GLU A 139 2.19 -3.93 23.15
C GLU A 139 2.52 -2.56 22.52
N ALA A 140 3.38 -1.77 23.16
CA ALA A 140 3.82 -0.50 22.62
C ALA A 140 4.63 -0.67 21.33
N VAL A 141 5.49 -1.68 21.23
CA VAL A 141 6.26 -2.00 20.02
C VAL A 141 5.31 -2.46 18.89
N MET A 142 4.38 -3.36 19.17
CA MET A 142 3.40 -3.84 18.20
C MET A 142 2.45 -2.74 17.73
N ALA A 143 2.05 -1.83 18.63
CA ALA A 143 1.23 -0.67 18.29
C ALA A 143 1.97 0.30 17.34
N ARG A 144 3.26 0.57 17.58
CA ARG A 144 4.12 1.36 16.67
C ARG A 144 4.22 0.71 15.29
N GLY A 145 4.40 -0.62 15.24
CA GLY A 145 4.38 -1.37 13.98
C GLY A 145 3.05 -1.19 13.25
N GLY A 146 1.93 -1.39 13.94
CA GLY A 146 0.59 -1.20 13.38
C GLY A 146 0.34 0.24 12.90
N GLU A 147 0.85 1.25 13.60
CA GLU A 147 0.80 2.65 13.16
C GLU A 147 1.64 2.87 11.90
N ALA A 148 2.85 2.30 11.84
CA ALA A 148 3.69 2.39 10.65
C ALA A 148 3.02 1.78 9.41
N PHE A 149 2.24 0.72 9.55
CA PHE A 149 1.39 0.19 8.47
C PHE A 149 0.29 1.18 8.08
N ARG A 150 -0.48 1.71 9.03
CA ARG A 150 -1.59 2.63 8.76
C ARG A 150 -1.15 3.94 8.10
N ASN A 151 -0.03 4.52 8.55
CA ASN A 151 0.49 5.76 7.98
C ASN A 151 1.42 5.55 6.78
N GLY A 152 1.67 4.31 6.39
CA GLY A 152 2.50 3.92 5.25
C GLY A 152 4.01 4.02 5.48
N SER A 153 4.47 4.40 6.70
CA SER A 153 5.91 4.51 6.97
C SER A 153 6.62 3.16 7.05
N ALA A 154 5.88 2.06 7.24
CA ALA A 154 6.41 0.71 7.13
C ALA A 154 7.01 0.44 5.72
N PHE A 155 6.57 1.19 4.72
CA PHE A 155 6.93 1.04 3.31
C PHE A 155 7.55 2.32 2.74
N GLU A 156 8.22 3.10 3.59
CA GLU A 156 8.68 4.46 3.26
C GLU A 156 9.70 4.52 2.14
N GLN A 157 10.51 3.50 1.99
CA GLN A 157 11.55 3.39 0.95
C GLN A 157 11.11 2.53 -0.24
N ALA A 158 9.95 1.89 -0.14
CA ALA A 158 9.51 0.97 -1.16
C ALA A 158 9.11 1.68 -2.46
N ALA A 159 9.74 1.30 -3.55
CA ALA A 159 9.03 1.13 -4.82
C ALA A 159 8.14 -0.12 -4.69
N ILE A 160 7.16 -0.30 -5.61
CA ILE A 160 6.31 -1.49 -5.56
C ILE A 160 7.17 -2.73 -5.63
N GLY A 161 7.01 -3.60 -4.64
CA GLY A 161 7.74 -4.84 -4.52
C GLY A 161 9.03 -4.80 -3.69
N ALA A 162 9.57 -3.61 -3.40
CA ALA A 162 10.71 -3.43 -2.54
C ALA A 162 10.25 -3.05 -1.12
N ASN A 163 9.92 -4.04 -0.31
CA ASN A 163 9.42 -3.83 1.05
C ASN A 163 10.53 -3.94 2.11
N ASN A 164 11.80 -3.81 1.69
CA ASN A 164 12.93 -3.80 2.59
C ASN A 164 12.92 -2.54 3.46
N ASN A 165 12.67 -2.72 4.75
CA ASN A 165 12.68 -1.63 5.72
C ASN A 165 13.45 -2.05 6.98
N PRO A 166 14.73 -1.68 7.11
CA PRO A 166 15.55 -2.06 8.25
C PRO A 166 15.01 -1.54 9.58
N LYS A 167 14.29 -0.41 9.59
CA LYS A 167 13.63 0.09 10.82
C LYS A 167 12.53 -0.86 11.29
N MET A 168 11.78 -1.45 10.35
CA MET A 168 10.73 -2.43 10.67
C MET A 168 11.34 -3.77 11.10
N VAL A 169 12.44 -4.19 10.49
CA VAL A 169 13.19 -5.37 10.94
C VAL A 169 13.62 -5.19 12.40
N ALA A 170 14.31 -4.09 12.72
CA ALA A 170 14.77 -3.80 14.09
C ALA A 170 13.60 -3.69 15.08
N LEU A 171 12.47 -3.10 14.67
CA LEU A 171 11.27 -3.01 15.52
C LEU A 171 10.72 -4.38 15.87
N TYR A 172 10.60 -5.29 14.90
CA TYR A 172 10.08 -6.63 15.16
C TYR A 172 11.10 -7.57 15.79
N GLU A 173 12.41 -7.33 15.62
CA GLU A 173 13.47 -7.98 16.44
C GLU A 173 13.29 -7.64 17.92
N GLN A 174 13.02 -6.38 18.23
CA GLN A 174 12.69 -5.99 19.61
C GLN A 174 11.40 -6.65 20.09
N ALA A 175 10.37 -6.76 19.24
CA ALA A 175 9.12 -7.41 19.63
C ALA A 175 9.32 -8.88 19.99
N VAL A 176 10.06 -9.66 19.19
CA VAL A 176 10.30 -11.09 19.47
C VAL A 176 11.24 -11.32 20.66
N GLN A 177 12.10 -10.37 21.02
CA GLN A 177 12.88 -10.42 22.26
C GLN A 177 12.00 -10.19 23.50
N LEU A 178 11.01 -9.29 23.41
CA LEU A 178 10.08 -8.99 24.51
C LEU A 178 9.04 -10.09 24.72
N GLU A 179 8.60 -10.75 23.65
CA GLU A 179 7.59 -11.82 23.68
C GLU A 179 7.96 -12.92 22.66
N PRO A 180 8.86 -13.85 23.01
CA PRO A 180 9.32 -14.92 22.11
C PRO A 180 8.23 -15.91 21.69
N ALA A 181 7.09 -15.94 22.39
CA ALA A 181 5.96 -16.80 22.10
C ALA A 181 4.94 -16.16 21.13
N SER A 182 5.17 -14.94 20.66
CA SER A 182 4.26 -14.26 19.73
C SER A 182 4.48 -14.70 18.28
N ALA A 183 3.65 -15.60 17.76
CA ALA A 183 3.66 -16.00 16.36
C ALA A 183 3.54 -14.79 15.42
N ARG A 184 2.65 -13.84 15.74
CA ARG A 184 2.44 -12.61 14.96
C ARG A 184 3.70 -11.74 14.86
N ALA A 185 4.44 -11.58 15.96
CA ALA A 185 5.67 -10.79 15.93
C ALA A 185 6.75 -11.47 15.07
N TRP A 186 6.91 -12.79 15.20
CA TRP A 186 7.78 -13.58 14.35
C TRP A 186 7.35 -13.55 12.88
N GLY A 187 6.05 -13.61 12.58
CA GLY A 187 5.52 -13.54 11.23
C GLY A 187 5.80 -12.20 10.56
N LEU A 188 5.62 -11.08 11.27
CA LEU A 188 5.97 -9.74 10.76
C LEU A 188 7.48 -9.57 10.58
N LEU A 189 8.30 -10.08 11.51
CA LEU A 189 9.75 -10.11 11.34
C LEU A 189 10.14 -10.93 10.10
N ALA A 190 9.52 -12.09 9.93
CA ALA A 190 9.74 -12.94 8.76
C ALA A 190 9.43 -12.21 7.46
N TYR A 191 8.28 -11.53 7.39
CA TYR A 191 7.88 -10.75 6.20
C TYR A 191 8.92 -9.72 5.81
N PHE A 192 9.35 -8.84 6.73
CA PHE A 192 10.34 -7.81 6.40
C PHE A 192 11.74 -8.37 6.10
N ARG A 193 12.12 -9.47 6.73
CA ARG A 193 13.38 -10.17 6.41
C ARG A 193 13.32 -10.85 5.05
N SER A 194 12.20 -11.44 4.68
CA SER A 194 12.02 -12.05 3.36
C SER A 194 11.99 -11.01 2.26
N ALA A 195 11.37 -9.85 2.50
CA ALA A 195 11.42 -8.73 1.57
C ALA A 195 12.87 -8.22 1.37
N ALA A 196 13.65 -8.15 2.45
CA ALA A 196 15.06 -7.81 2.36
C ALA A 196 15.88 -8.89 1.61
N ALA A 197 15.52 -10.16 1.75
CA ALA A 197 16.18 -11.26 1.05
C ALA A 197 15.85 -11.30 -0.45
N ASP A 198 14.63 -10.91 -0.82
CA ASP A 198 14.19 -10.80 -2.23
C ASP A 198 14.97 -9.71 -2.99
N GLU A 199 15.48 -8.69 -2.26
CA GLU A 199 16.30 -7.63 -2.82
C GLU A 199 17.81 -7.86 -2.68
N ALA A 200 18.21 -8.81 -1.82
CA ALA A 200 19.61 -9.03 -1.53
C ALA A 200 20.35 -9.69 -2.70
N SER A 201 21.44 -9.10 -3.09
CA SER A 201 22.34 -9.59 -4.12
C SER A 201 23.73 -9.85 -3.57
N GLY A 202 24.48 -10.76 -4.22
CA GLY A 202 25.88 -11.03 -3.91
C GLY A 202 26.13 -11.95 -2.72
N ALA A 203 27.32 -11.79 -2.09
CA ALA A 203 27.85 -12.71 -1.08
C ALA A 203 27.03 -12.79 0.22
N ASP A 204 26.29 -11.73 0.58
CA ASP A 204 25.48 -11.66 1.79
C ASP A 204 24.09 -12.31 1.67
N SER A 205 23.66 -12.60 0.44
CA SER A 205 22.31 -13.17 0.16
C SER A 205 22.01 -14.43 0.96
N PRO A 206 22.90 -15.45 1.09
CA PRO A 206 22.61 -16.65 1.87
C PRO A 206 22.34 -16.37 3.35
N GLY A 207 23.07 -15.44 3.94
CA GLY A 207 22.88 -15.05 5.34
C GLY A 207 21.57 -14.30 5.60
N VAL A 208 21.12 -13.49 4.64
CA VAL A 208 19.83 -12.76 4.70
C VAL A 208 18.69 -13.76 4.58
N VAL A 209 18.75 -14.69 3.62
CA VAL A 209 17.76 -15.76 3.42
C VAL A 209 17.64 -16.64 4.67
N ALA A 210 18.76 -17.12 5.22
CA ALA A 210 18.76 -17.96 6.43
C ALA A 210 18.09 -17.28 7.64
N ARG A 211 18.28 -15.96 7.81
CA ARG A 211 17.60 -15.20 8.87
C ARG A 211 16.10 -15.09 8.64
N ALA A 212 15.66 -14.95 7.40
CA ALA A 212 14.24 -14.96 7.05
C ALA A 212 13.61 -16.33 7.32
N GLU A 213 14.23 -17.40 6.84
CA GLU A 213 13.78 -18.79 7.08
C GLU A 213 13.66 -19.16 8.55
N MET A 214 14.62 -18.72 9.37
CA MET A 214 14.55 -18.93 10.82
C MET A 214 13.31 -18.24 11.42
N ALA A 215 13.03 -17.01 11.03
CA ALA A 215 11.86 -16.29 11.52
C ALA A 215 10.55 -16.92 11.05
N ILE A 216 10.48 -17.36 9.78
CA ILE A 216 9.34 -18.12 9.22
C ILE A 216 9.09 -19.38 10.04
N ARG A 217 10.12 -20.21 10.22
CA ARG A 217 10.02 -21.46 10.96
C ARG A 217 9.49 -21.22 12.37
N ARG A 218 10.06 -20.23 13.07
CA ARG A 218 9.63 -19.91 14.43
C ARG A 218 8.18 -19.43 14.50
N ALA A 219 7.74 -18.62 13.56
CA ALA A 219 6.34 -18.18 13.50
C ALA A 219 5.38 -19.36 13.28
N LEU A 220 5.71 -20.27 12.35
CA LEU A 220 4.86 -21.41 11.99
C LEU A 220 4.90 -22.55 13.03
N GLU A 221 5.97 -22.69 13.83
CA GLU A 221 6.00 -23.54 15.00
C GLU A 221 5.01 -23.09 16.07
N LEU A 222 4.86 -21.77 16.25
CA LEU A 222 3.95 -21.17 17.22
C LEU A 222 2.50 -21.14 16.74
N ASP A 223 2.30 -20.85 15.47
CA ASP A 223 1.00 -20.85 14.79
C ASP A 223 1.18 -21.26 13.31
N PRO A 224 0.82 -22.49 12.94
CA PRO A 224 0.92 -22.96 11.55
C PRO A 224 0.10 -22.13 10.54
N GLY A 225 -0.88 -21.37 11.02
CA GLY A 225 -1.75 -20.49 10.22
C GLY A 225 -1.26 -19.04 10.14
N GLU A 226 -0.12 -18.69 10.73
CA GLU A 226 0.32 -17.29 10.81
C GLU A 226 0.45 -16.65 9.41
N PRO A 227 -0.37 -15.62 9.09
CA PRO A 227 -0.52 -15.15 7.72
C PRO A 227 0.73 -14.44 7.18
N ASN A 228 1.46 -13.69 8.02
CA ASN A 228 2.64 -12.94 7.54
C ASN A 228 3.83 -13.88 7.30
N ALA A 229 3.96 -14.96 8.08
CA ALA A 229 4.95 -16.00 7.82
C ALA A 229 4.66 -16.75 6.50
N ARG A 230 3.39 -17.00 6.19
CA ARG A 230 2.97 -17.58 4.90
C ARG A 230 3.29 -16.64 3.73
N VAL A 231 3.09 -15.32 3.88
CA VAL A 231 3.53 -14.33 2.89
C VAL A 231 5.05 -14.30 2.78
N ALA A 232 5.77 -14.38 3.90
CA ALA A 232 7.22 -14.44 3.93
C ALA A 232 7.77 -15.66 3.14
N MET A 233 7.15 -16.84 3.33
CA MET A 233 7.47 -18.04 2.53
C MET A 233 7.24 -17.80 1.03
N PHE A 234 6.12 -17.14 0.69
CA PHE A 234 5.81 -16.78 -0.69
C PHE A 234 6.91 -15.93 -1.32
N LEU A 235 7.46 -14.94 -0.59
CA LEU A 235 8.55 -14.08 -1.07
C LEU A 235 9.84 -14.86 -1.36
N LEU A 236 10.16 -15.89 -0.54
CA LEU A 236 11.35 -16.71 -0.72
C LEU A 236 11.20 -17.81 -1.79
N GLN A 237 10.00 -18.01 -2.36
CA GLN A 237 9.81 -18.94 -3.45
C GLN A 237 10.50 -18.44 -4.72
N GLY A 238 11.24 -19.32 -5.39
CA GLY A 238 11.99 -19.03 -6.61
C GLY A 238 11.16 -18.52 -7.78
N PRO A 239 11.67 -18.64 -9.03
CA PRO A 239 11.16 -17.88 -10.18
C PRO A 239 9.66 -17.98 -10.41
N MET A 240 9.08 -16.86 -10.87
CA MET A 240 7.65 -16.64 -10.99
C MET A 240 7.01 -17.20 -12.26
N LEU A 241 7.37 -18.39 -12.68
CA LEU A 241 6.72 -18.98 -13.85
C LEU A 241 5.37 -19.65 -13.52
N ASP A 242 5.07 -19.91 -12.25
CA ASP A 242 3.77 -20.47 -11.82
C ASP A 242 2.85 -19.37 -11.22
N TRP A 243 2.29 -18.56 -12.11
CA TRP A 243 1.36 -17.49 -11.77
C TRP A 243 0.12 -17.98 -11.01
N ALA A 244 -0.43 -19.13 -11.40
CA ALA A 244 -1.67 -19.65 -10.84
C ALA A 244 -1.51 -20.11 -9.39
N THR A 245 -0.41 -20.77 -9.07
CA THR A 245 -0.09 -21.21 -7.71
C THR A 245 0.13 -20.00 -6.79
N ARG A 246 0.88 -19.00 -7.26
CA ARG A 246 1.13 -17.78 -6.47
C ARG A 246 -0.14 -16.98 -6.20
N ASP A 247 -1.00 -16.80 -7.20
CA ASP A 247 -2.31 -16.16 -7.01
C ASP A 247 -3.17 -16.93 -6.00
N ARG A 248 -3.23 -18.25 -6.11
CA ARG A 248 -3.98 -19.11 -5.19
C ARG A 248 -3.47 -19.01 -3.75
N GLN A 249 -2.17 -19.11 -3.53
CA GLN A 249 -1.57 -19.00 -2.19
C GLN A 249 -1.92 -17.67 -1.49
N LEU A 250 -1.79 -16.56 -2.22
CA LEU A 250 -2.13 -15.24 -1.67
C LEU A 250 -3.63 -15.11 -1.36
N ARG A 251 -4.50 -15.64 -2.22
CA ARG A 251 -5.95 -15.64 -1.97
C ARG A 251 -6.34 -16.54 -0.80
N GLU A 252 -5.69 -17.66 -0.60
CA GLU A 252 -5.89 -18.51 0.57
C GLU A 252 -5.56 -17.77 1.86
N ILE A 253 -4.44 -17.05 1.90
CA ILE A 253 -4.09 -16.19 3.04
C ILE A 253 -5.16 -15.11 3.25
N LEU A 254 -5.60 -14.44 2.18
CA LEU A 254 -6.61 -13.38 2.25
C LEU A 254 -8.02 -13.90 2.55
N SER A 255 -8.33 -15.16 2.28
CA SER A 255 -9.61 -15.75 2.64
C SER A 255 -9.78 -15.92 4.14
N SER A 256 -8.71 -16.29 4.85
CA SER A 256 -8.66 -16.40 6.31
C SER A 256 -8.31 -15.09 7.01
N ASN A 257 -7.59 -14.19 6.33
CA ASN A 257 -7.13 -12.90 6.86
C ASN A 257 -7.38 -11.76 5.87
N PRO A 258 -8.64 -11.32 5.67
CA PRO A 258 -9.02 -10.36 4.62
C PRO A 258 -8.38 -8.98 4.72
N ALA A 259 -7.86 -8.60 5.89
CA ALA A 259 -7.19 -7.33 6.17
C ALA A 259 -5.64 -7.45 6.17
N ASN A 260 -5.08 -8.58 5.72
CA ASN A 260 -3.63 -8.74 5.68
C ASN A 260 -3.00 -7.89 4.59
N ILE A 261 -2.44 -6.74 4.97
CA ILE A 261 -1.79 -5.80 4.05
C ILE A 261 -0.61 -6.43 3.30
N PRO A 262 0.32 -7.17 3.94
CA PRO A 262 1.38 -7.88 3.24
C PRO A 262 0.89 -8.73 2.07
N ALA A 263 -0.11 -9.58 2.28
CA ALA A 263 -0.66 -10.41 1.20
C ALA A 263 -1.33 -9.59 0.08
N MET A 264 -2.00 -8.47 0.42
CA MET A 264 -2.57 -7.56 -0.59
C MET A 264 -1.48 -6.88 -1.42
N LEU A 265 -0.36 -6.49 -0.79
CA LEU A 265 0.78 -5.86 -1.45
C LEU A 265 1.48 -6.79 -2.44
N GLU A 266 1.41 -8.10 -2.23
CA GLU A 266 1.94 -9.10 -3.15
C GLU A 266 0.93 -9.47 -4.26
N LEU A 267 -0.36 -9.58 -3.92
CA LEU A 267 -1.40 -9.94 -4.90
C LEU A 267 -1.66 -8.79 -5.90
N MET A 268 -1.66 -7.55 -5.44
CA MET A 268 -1.93 -6.39 -6.28
C MET A 268 -0.95 -6.25 -7.46
N PRO A 269 0.39 -6.28 -7.28
CA PRO A 269 1.35 -6.22 -8.38
C PRO A 269 1.33 -7.49 -9.25
N LEU A 270 1.11 -8.67 -8.68
CA LEU A 270 0.96 -9.91 -9.45
C LEU A 270 -0.16 -9.80 -10.48
N LEU A 271 -1.34 -9.33 -10.08
CA LEU A 271 -2.47 -9.11 -10.98
C LEU A 271 -2.17 -8.04 -12.04
N GLN A 272 -1.48 -6.95 -11.63
CA GLN A 272 -1.07 -5.90 -12.56
C GLN A 272 -0.07 -6.43 -13.59
N ALA A 273 0.89 -7.23 -13.15
CA ALA A 273 1.89 -7.85 -14.01
C ALA A 273 1.27 -8.86 -15.00
N ALA A 274 0.12 -9.44 -14.67
CA ALA A 274 -0.65 -10.30 -15.55
C ALA A 274 -1.67 -9.55 -16.45
N GLY A 275 -1.67 -8.22 -16.45
CA GLY A 275 -2.58 -7.41 -17.27
C GLY A 275 -4.01 -7.34 -16.74
N LEU A 276 -4.24 -7.71 -15.48
CA LEU A 276 -5.54 -7.65 -14.79
C LEU A 276 -5.63 -6.36 -13.96
N THR A 277 -5.50 -5.21 -14.63
CA THR A 277 -5.41 -3.88 -14.01
C THR A 277 -6.65 -3.54 -13.19
N ARG A 278 -7.85 -3.91 -13.66
CA ARG A 278 -9.12 -3.63 -12.97
C ARG A 278 -9.25 -4.44 -11.69
N GLU A 279 -8.85 -5.70 -11.69
CA GLU A 279 -8.83 -6.51 -10.47
C GLU A 279 -7.75 -5.99 -9.49
N SER A 280 -6.57 -5.68 -10.00
CA SER A 280 -5.49 -5.06 -9.25
C SER A 280 -5.89 -3.72 -8.62
N TRP A 281 -6.76 -2.94 -9.30
CA TRP A 281 -7.33 -1.71 -8.76
C TRP A 281 -8.14 -1.93 -7.48
N LEU A 282 -8.96 -2.98 -7.42
CA LEU A 282 -9.76 -3.28 -6.22
C LEU A 282 -8.89 -3.55 -5.00
N TRP A 283 -7.76 -4.23 -5.18
CA TRP A 283 -6.80 -4.45 -4.09
C TRP A 283 -6.08 -3.17 -3.68
N ASN A 284 -5.73 -2.32 -4.65
CA ASN A 284 -5.18 -0.99 -4.35
C ASN A 284 -6.15 -0.15 -3.52
N GLU A 285 -7.44 -0.16 -3.84
CA GLU A 285 -8.46 0.53 -3.06
C GLU A 285 -8.57 -0.01 -1.63
N ARG A 286 -8.53 -1.34 -1.46
CA ARG A 286 -8.55 -1.96 -0.12
C ARG A 286 -7.34 -1.55 0.71
N ILE A 287 -6.13 -1.60 0.13
CA ILE A 287 -4.91 -1.16 0.82
C ILE A 287 -5.03 0.31 1.24
N LEU A 288 -5.45 1.18 0.34
CA LEU A 288 -5.56 2.61 0.61
C LEU A 288 -6.70 2.96 1.60
N LYS A 289 -7.69 2.08 1.77
CA LYS A 289 -8.69 2.21 2.84
C LYS A 289 -8.08 1.98 4.21
N GLU A 290 -7.21 0.97 4.35
CA GLU A 290 -6.52 0.63 5.60
C GLU A 290 -5.30 1.52 5.86
N SER A 291 -4.62 1.97 4.80
CA SER A 291 -3.37 2.75 4.83
C SER A 291 -3.42 3.91 3.82
N PRO A 292 -4.18 4.99 4.10
CA PRO A 292 -4.45 6.07 3.14
C PRO A 292 -3.21 6.83 2.66
N PHE A 293 -2.12 6.78 3.43
CA PHE A 293 -0.87 7.50 3.16
C PHE A 293 0.25 6.60 2.62
N MET A 294 -0.07 5.40 2.20
CA MET A 294 0.93 4.52 1.57
C MET A 294 1.34 5.10 0.22
N ARG A 295 2.46 5.82 0.20
CA ARG A 295 2.97 6.59 -0.94
C ARG A 295 3.07 5.76 -2.22
N ALA A 296 3.67 4.57 -2.13
CA ALA A 296 3.82 3.68 -3.26
C ALA A 296 2.45 3.29 -3.87
N CYS A 297 1.45 2.96 -3.04
CA CYS A 297 0.11 2.60 -3.52
C CYS A 297 -0.62 3.79 -4.17
N LEU A 298 -0.37 5.02 -3.71
CA LEU A 298 -0.90 6.22 -4.37
C LEU A 298 -0.27 6.45 -5.74
N VAL A 299 1.05 6.25 -5.88
CA VAL A 299 1.74 6.32 -7.18
C VAL A 299 1.22 5.24 -8.13
N VAL A 300 1.09 4.00 -7.63
CA VAL A 300 0.53 2.88 -8.42
C VAL A 300 -0.89 3.17 -8.85
N ARG A 301 -1.70 3.83 -8.02
CA ARG A 301 -3.04 4.27 -8.39
C ARG A 301 -3.01 5.19 -9.61
N ALA A 302 -2.06 6.14 -9.66
CA ALA A 302 -1.89 7.01 -10.83
C ALA A 302 -1.48 6.20 -12.08
N LEU A 303 -0.54 5.27 -11.96
CA LEU A 303 -0.13 4.42 -13.07
C LEU A 303 -1.28 3.53 -13.59
N LYS A 304 -2.12 2.98 -12.68
CA LYS A 304 -3.32 2.22 -13.07
C LYS A 304 -4.33 3.08 -13.83
N LEU A 305 -4.57 4.30 -13.37
CA LEU A 305 -5.43 5.25 -14.07
C LEU A 305 -4.91 5.54 -15.48
N TRP A 306 -3.60 5.73 -15.62
CA TRP A 306 -2.98 5.91 -16.93
C TRP A 306 -3.15 4.68 -17.84
N ILE A 307 -2.91 3.47 -17.32
CA ILE A 307 -3.11 2.22 -18.06
C ILE A 307 -4.57 2.06 -18.52
N LEU A 308 -5.53 2.48 -17.69
CA LEU A 308 -6.96 2.45 -17.99
C LEU A 308 -7.43 3.64 -18.86
N GLY A 309 -6.52 4.42 -19.43
CA GLY A 309 -6.83 5.56 -20.30
C GLY A 309 -7.31 6.83 -19.58
N LYS A 310 -7.36 6.81 -18.24
CA LYS A 310 -7.83 7.94 -17.41
C LYS A 310 -6.70 8.91 -17.06
N THR A 311 -6.02 9.43 -18.09
CA THR A 311 -4.79 10.23 -17.95
C THR A 311 -4.99 11.48 -17.09
N ARG A 312 -6.13 12.19 -17.22
CA ARG A 312 -6.40 13.39 -16.40
C ARG A 312 -6.51 13.05 -14.90
N GLU A 313 -7.17 11.93 -14.58
CA GLU A 313 -7.29 11.46 -13.20
C GLU A 313 -5.91 11.02 -12.67
N ALA A 314 -5.10 10.37 -13.50
CA ALA A 314 -3.72 10.00 -13.18
C ALA A 314 -2.87 11.24 -12.84
N ASP A 315 -2.94 12.30 -13.65
CA ASP A 315 -2.27 13.58 -13.39
C ASP A 315 -2.71 14.20 -12.05
N GLY A 316 -4.01 14.17 -11.76
CA GLY A 316 -4.56 14.68 -10.49
C GLY A 316 -4.02 13.93 -9.26
N VAL A 317 -3.93 12.61 -9.35
CA VAL A 317 -3.39 11.77 -8.26
C VAL A 317 -1.89 12.01 -8.09
N ILE A 318 -1.10 11.94 -9.17
CA ILE A 318 0.36 12.05 -9.07
C ILE A 318 0.81 13.44 -8.63
N ASN A 319 0.14 14.51 -9.09
CA ASN A 319 0.43 15.87 -8.66
C ASN A 319 0.17 16.05 -7.15
N ARG A 320 -0.87 15.43 -6.62
CA ARG A 320 -1.16 15.44 -5.17
C ARG A 320 -0.07 14.69 -4.39
N VAL A 321 0.39 13.55 -4.88
CA VAL A 321 1.48 12.79 -4.24
C VAL A 321 2.76 13.62 -4.20
N ILE A 322 3.13 14.26 -5.30
CA ILE A 322 4.33 15.12 -5.36
C ILE A 322 4.17 16.36 -4.46
N GLY A 323 2.96 16.94 -4.40
CA GLY A 323 2.67 18.05 -3.48
C GLY A 323 2.88 17.68 -2.01
N LEU A 324 2.63 16.44 -1.63
CA LEU A 324 2.84 15.93 -0.27
C LEU A 324 4.27 15.47 -0.02
N TRP A 325 4.93 14.87 -1.03
CA TRP A 325 6.27 14.30 -0.95
C TRP A 325 7.09 14.67 -2.20
N PRO A 326 7.62 15.90 -2.30
CA PRO A 326 8.29 16.40 -3.50
C PRO A 326 9.52 15.57 -3.91
N ASP A 327 10.27 15.06 -2.92
CA ASP A 327 11.49 14.29 -3.14
C ASP A 327 11.26 12.78 -3.33
N TYR A 328 9.99 12.35 -3.37
CA TYR A 328 9.70 10.93 -3.55
C TYR A 328 9.97 10.51 -5.01
N TRP A 329 11.11 9.85 -5.20
CA TRP A 329 11.63 9.51 -6.53
C TRP A 329 10.64 8.75 -7.40
N PHE A 330 9.88 7.79 -6.82
CA PHE A 330 8.92 6.97 -7.56
C PHE A 330 7.73 7.79 -8.08
N ALA A 331 7.31 8.83 -7.37
CA ALA A 331 6.29 9.75 -7.87
C ALA A 331 6.80 10.61 -9.03
N ASN A 332 8.04 11.09 -8.94
CA ASN A 332 8.68 11.85 -10.03
C ASN A 332 8.91 10.95 -11.25
N TYR A 333 9.34 9.71 -11.06
CA TYR A 333 9.45 8.70 -12.11
C TYR A 333 8.09 8.45 -12.80
N ALA A 334 7.04 8.18 -12.05
CA ALA A 334 5.71 7.92 -12.61
C ALA A 334 5.17 9.14 -13.37
N ARG A 335 5.35 10.35 -12.82
CA ARG A 335 4.96 11.59 -13.50
C ARG A 335 5.70 11.79 -14.80
N PHE A 336 7.03 11.62 -14.80
CA PHE A 336 7.85 11.66 -16.01
C PHE A 336 7.32 10.67 -17.06
N THR A 337 7.14 9.40 -16.67
CA THR A 337 6.70 8.32 -17.54
C THR A 337 5.32 8.62 -18.16
N ILE A 338 4.34 9.03 -17.34
CA ILE A 338 3.00 9.38 -17.80
C ILE A 338 3.08 10.55 -18.80
N LEU A 339 3.83 11.60 -18.50
CA LEU A 339 3.95 12.76 -19.38
C LEU A 339 4.65 12.42 -20.70
N ALA A 340 5.82 11.78 -20.63
CA ALA A 340 6.62 11.42 -21.80
C ALA A 340 5.84 10.53 -22.77
N LEU A 341 5.17 9.50 -22.23
CA LEU A 341 4.52 8.45 -23.00
C LEU A 341 3.03 8.71 -23.28
N SER A 342 2.52 9.89 -22.90
CA SER A 342 1.18 10.38 -23.28
C SER A 342 1.22 11.61 -24.20
N GLY A 343 2.29 11.75 -25.01
CA GLY A 343 2.41 12.82 -26.01
C GLY A 343 2.72 14.20 -25.44
N ARG A 344 3.32 14.29 -24.25
CA ARG A 344 3.67 15.54 -23.56
C ARG A 344 5.18 15.64 -23.26
N PRO A 345 6.09 15.43 -24.24
CA PRO A 345 7.54 15.35 -24.01
C PRO A 345 8.12 16.63 -23.41
N ARG A 346 7.59 17.82 -23.77
CA ARG A 346 8.04 19.10 -23.18
C ARG A 346 7.79 19.18 -21.68
N ALA A 347 6.60 18.76 -21.24
CA ALA A 347 6.28 18.72 -19.81
C ALA A 347 7.12 17.68 -19.07
N ALA A 348 7.40 16.53 -19.68
CA ALA A 348 8.30 15.52 -19.13
C ALA A 348 9.73 16.05 -18.96
N ARG A 349 10.21 16.88 -19.90
CA ARG A 349 11.54 17.52 -19.82
C ARG A 349 11.68 18.40 -18.57
N THR A 350 10.66 19.18 -18.25
CA THR A 350 10.64 20.00 -17.01
C THR A 350 10.80 19.14 -15.76
N ILE A 351 10.19 17.95 -15.74
CA ILE A 351 10.35 17.01 -14.62
C ILE A 351 11.79 16.46 -14.58
N LEU A 352 12.34 16.06 -15.72
CA LEU A 352 13.68 15.52 -15.81
C LEU A 352 14.75 16.52 -15.34
N ASP A 353 14.62 17.77 -15.76
CA ASP A 353 15.58 18.84 -15.41
C ASP A 353 15.44 19.31 -13.97
N GLY A 354 14.25 19.23 -13.37
CA GLY A 354 13.98 19.62 -11.99
C GLY A 354 14.16 18.50 -10.95
N SER A 355 14.21 17.24 -11.37
CA SER A 355 14.24 16.09 -10.47
C SER A 355 15.65 15.59 -10.21
N ARG A 356 16.08 15.59 -8.95
CA ARG A 356 17.27 14.83 -8.51
C ARG A 356 16.83 13.37 -8.29
N GLY A 357 17.37 12.44 -9.13
CA GLY A 357 17.19 11.00 -8.86
C GLY A 357 16.45 10.18 -9.94
N LEU A 358 16.11 10.75 -11.08
CA LEU A 358 15.74 9.92 -12.23
C LEU A 358 16.99 9.34 -12.88
N PRO A 359 17.12 7.99 -12.94
CA PRO A 359 18.29 7.36 -13.51
C PRO A 359 18.36 7.64 -15.02
N ASP A 360 19.57 7.63 -15.57
CA ASP A 360 19.83 7.72 -17.00
C ASP A 360 19.20 8.93 -17.70
N GLY A 361 19.50 10.13 -17.17
CA GLY A 361 18.97 11.39 -17.69
C GLY A 361 19.35 11.69 -19.14
N GLU A 362 20.51 11.20 -19.62
CA GLU A 362 20.95 11.38 -21.00
C GLU A 362 20.06 10.64 -21.99
N THR A 363 19.84 9.33 -21.79
CA THR A 363 18.95 8.55 -22.64
C THR A 363 17.51 9.09 -22.62
N ARG A 364 17.02 9.51 -21.43
CA ARG A 364 15.70 10.13 -21.31
C ARG A 364 15.58 11.41 -22.13
N ARG A 365 16.64 12.27 -22.20
CA ARG A 365 16.65 13.46 -23.04
C ARG A 365 16.58 13.10 -24.52
N LEU A 366 17.40 12.15 -24.97
CA LEU A 366 17.37 11.67 -26.37
C LEU A 366 15.99 11.09 -26.74
N VAL A 367 15.36 10.35 -25.84
CA VAL A 367 13.99 9.84 -26.05
C VAL A 367 12.99 10.97 -26.14
N LEU A 368 13.07 11.99 -25.28
CA LEU A 368 12.17 13.16 -25.36
C LEU A 368 12.37 13.93 -26.66
N ASP A 369 13.60 14.12 -27.14
CA ASP A 369 13.90 14.75 -28.43
C ASP A 369 13.28 13.95 -29.58
N ALA A 370 13.44 12.64 -29.56
CA ALA A 370 12.87 11.76 -30.57
C ALA A 370 11.31 11.76 -30.55
N LEU A 371 10.69 11.83 -29.37
CA LEU A 371 9.24 11.93 -29.23
C LEU A 371 8.70 13.29 -29.67
N GLU A 372 9.46 14.36 -29.49
CA GLU A 372 9.06 15.73 -29.84
C GLU A 372 9.27 16.01 -31.31
N PHE A 373 10.45 15.73 -31.86
CA PHE A 373 10.84 16.16 -33.20
C PHE A 373 10.60 15.10 -34.29
N ARG A 374 10.57 13.82 -33.92
CA ARG A 374 10.31 12.69 -34.83
C ARG A 374 11.26 12.64 -36.05
N THR A 375 12.44 13.27 -35.99
CA THR A 375 13.42 13.15 -37.07
C THR A 375 14.10 11.78 -37.05
N PRO A 376 14.47 11.23 -38.24
CA PRO A 376 15.18 9.93 -38.30
C PRO A 376 16.44 9.88 -37.43
N SER A 377 17.21 10.98 -37.40
CA SER A 377 18.43 11.08 -36.61
C SER A 377 18.14 11.07 -35.10
N ALA A 378 17.12 11.78 -34.62
CA ALA A 378 16.74 11.77 -33.22
C ALA A 378 16.22 10.40 -32.79
N VAL A 379 15.40 9.74 -33.62
CA VAL A 379 14.88 8.40 -33.36
C VAL A 379 16.02 7.39 -33.29
N GLU A 380 17.01 7.47 -34.20
CA GLU A 380 18.16 6.57 -34.20
C GLU A 380 19.09 6.80 -32.99
N ALA A 381 19.30 8.05 -32.59
CA ALA A 381 20.06 8.38 -31.39
C ALA A 381 19.38 7.80 -30.12
N ALA A 382 18.06 7.99 -29.99
CA ALA A 382 17.28 7.43 -28.89
C ALA A 382 17.28 5.89 -28.90
N ARG A 383 17.11 5.26 -30.08
CA ARG A 383 17.19 3.80 -30.24
C ARG A 383 18.53 3.26 -29.76
N SER A 384 19.62 3.83 -30.26
CA SER A 384 20.97 3.40 -29.91
C SER A 384 21.28 3.58 -28.41
N ALA A 385 20.82 4.67 -27.80
CA ALA A 385 20.94 4.88 -26.36
C ALA A 385 20.12 3.87 -25.55
N ALA A 386 18.86 3.65 -25.92
CA ALA A 386 17.97 2.67 -25.27
C ALA A 386 18.56 1.24 -25.29
N LEU A 387 19.16 0.86 -26.42
CA LEU A 387 19.78 -0.44 -26.57
C LEU A 387 21.03 -0.59 -25.69
N ARG A 388 21.88 0.44 -25.60
CA ARG A 388 23.05 0.43 -24.69
C ARG A 388 22.61 0.25 -23.24
N ILE A 389 21.59 0.99 -22.80
CA ILE A 389 21.07 0.90 -21.43
C ILE A 389 20.44 -0.46 -21.17
N ALA A 390 19.64 -0.99 -22.09
CA ALA A 390 19.04 -2.33 -21.93
C ALA A 390 20.09 -3.43 -21.76
N GLN A 391 21.29 -3.25 -22.36
CA GLN A 391 22.40 -4.19 -22.19
C GLN A 391 23.17 -4.00 -20.88
N SER A 392 23.49 -2.75 -20.53
CA SER A 392 24.37 -2.44 -19.39
C SER A 392 23.61 -2.35 -18.06
N THR A 393 22.31 -2.05 -18.10
CA THR A 393 21.48 -1.83 -16.92
C THR A 393 20.13 -2.54 -17.11
N PRO A 394 20.10 -3.87 -17.01
CA PRO A 394 18.88 -4.67 -17.26
C PRO A 394 17.66 -4.24 -16.45
N GLN A 395 17.86 -3.64 -15.28
CA GLN A 395 16.82 -3.10 -14.42
C GLN A 395 16.00 -1.99 -15.11
N LEU A 396 16.55 -1.33 -16.13
CA LEU A 396 15.90 -0.30 -16.93
C LEU A 396 15.35 -0.83 -18.28
N ALA A 397 15.46 -2.14 -18.56
CA ALA A 397 15.02 -2.71 -19.82
C ALA A 397 13.53 -2.46 -20.10
N ASN A 398 12.67 -2.50 -19.08
CA ASN A 398 11.25 -2.18 -19.17
C ASN A 398 11.00 -0.75 -19.69
N ASP A 399 11.74 0.23 -19.18
CA ASP A 399 11.64 1.62 -19.65
C ASP A 399 12.04 1.71 -21.13
N MET A 400 13.14 1.03 -21.47
CA MET A 400 13.66 1.04 -22.85
C MET A 400 12.67 0.43 -23.83
N VAL A 401 12.00 -0.68 -23.48
CA VAL A 401 10.94 -1.27 -24.30
C VAL A 401 9.77 -0.31 -24.48
N MET A 402 9.31 0.35 -23.42
CA MET A 402 8.24 1.35 -23.52
C MET A 402 8.62 2.52 -24.45
N TYR A 403 9.87 2.99 -24.37
CA TYR A 403 10.39 4.06 -25.25
C TYR A 403 10.49 3.60 -26.71
N LEU A 404 11.04 2.42 -26.97
CA LEU A 404 11.12 1.85 -28.32
C LEU A 404 9.73 1.68 -28.94
N CYS A 405 8.76 1.19 -28.18
CA CYS A 405 7.36 1.11 -28.63
C CYS A 405 6.77 2.47 -28.95
N ALA A 406 6.99 3.48 -28.09
CA ALA A 406 6.51 4.84 -28.29
C ALA A 406 7.16 5.54 -29.50
N LEU A 407 8.38 5.14 -29.85
CA LEU A 407 9.09 5.59 -31.04
C LEU A 407 8.67 4.85 -32.34
N GLY A 408 7.81 3.84 -32.24
CA GLY A 408 7.38 3.05 -33.39
C GLY A 408 8.37 1.99 -33.85
N LEU A 409 9.17 1.45 -32.93
CA LEU A 409 10.22 0.46 -33.20
C LEU A 409 9.89 -0.92 -32.56
N PRO A 410 8.77 -1.56 -32.95
CA PRO A 410 8.31 -2.78 -32.29
C PRO A 410 9.29 -3.96 -32.44
N ASP A 411 9.99 -4.10 -33.55
CA ASP A 411 10.96 -5.19 -33.74
C ASP A 411 12.13 -5.08 -32.73
N THR A 412 12.67 -3.88 -32.58
CA THR A 412 13.72 -3.62 -31.58
C THR A 412 13.20 -3.82 -30.15
N ALA A 413 11.95 -3.42 -29.89
CA ALA A 413 11.30 -3.65 -28.60
C ALA A 413 11.12 -5.14 -28.30
N PHE A 414 10.77 -5.96 -29.31
CA PHE A 414 10.71 -7.43 -29.16
C PHE A 414 12.07 -8.03 -28.86
N ASP A 415 13.12 -7.62 -29.58
CA ASP A 415 14.49 -8.11 -29.34
C ASP A 415 14.91 -7.88 -27.88
N VAL A 416 14.65 -6.68 -27.33
CA VAL A 416 14.93 -6.35 -25.93
C VAL A 416 14.03 -7.17 -24.99
N THR A 417 12.75 -7.30 -25.30
CA THR A 417 11.79 -8.04 -24.47
C THR A 417 12.15 -9.52 -24.34
N GLU A 418 12.48 -10.17 -25.47
CA GLU A 418 12.91 -11.57 -25.46
C GLU A 418 14.22 -11.78 -24.74
N GLY A 419 15.18 -10.88 -24.92
CA GLY A 419 16.46 -10.90 -24.19
C GLY A 419 16.27 -10.75 -22.69
N PHE A 420 15.38 -9.87 -22.28
CA PHE A 420 15.10 -9.58 -20.85
C PHE A 420 14.25 -10.66 -20.19
N LEU A 421 13.11 -11.04 -20.77
CA LEU A 421 12.17 -11.98 -20.15
C LEU A 421 12.55 -13.45 -20.36
N LEU A 422 13.06 -13.81 -21.55
CA LEU A 422 13.28 -15.20 -21.96
C LEU A 422 14.76 -15.56 -22.10
N TRP A 423 15.68 -14.63 -21.85
CA TRP A 423 17.13 -14.86 -21.91
C TRP A 423 17.60 -15.42 -23.26
N ARG A 424 16.98 -14.99 -24.34
CA ARG A 424 17.31 -15.43 -25.70
C ARG A 424 17.33 -14.26 -26.68
N GLY A 425 17.86 -14.52 -27.89
CA GLY A 425 17.87 -13.58 -28.99
C GLY A 425 19.14 -12.74 -29.08
N LYS A 426 19.07 -11.63 -29.81
CA LYS A 426 20.23 -10.77 -30.14
C LYS A 426 20.61 -9.85 -28.99
N PHE A 427 19.68 -9.63 -28.06
CA PHE A 427 19.78 -8.65 -26.99
C PHE A 427 19.88 -9.37 -25.64
N LEU A 428 21.03 -9.94 -25.37
CA LEU A 428 21.34 -10.48 -24.05
C LEU A 428 22.12 -9.41 -23.24
N SER A 429 21.75 -9.25 -21.98
CA SER A 429 22.60 -8.50 -21.05
C SER A 429 24.01 -9.08 -21.05
N THR A 430 25.01 -8.22 -21.15
CA THR A 430 26.41 -8.62 -21.12
C THR A 430 26.88 -9.04 -19.74
N ASP A 431 26.18 -8.61 -18.71
CA ASP A 431 26.49 -8.92 -17.32
C ASP A 431 25.74 -10.18 -16.86
N ARG A 432 26.28 -11.34 -17.23
CA ARG A 432 25.82 -12.65 -16.73
C ARG A 432 26.46 -13.04 -15.41
N SER A 433 27.44 -12.29 -14.91
CA SER A 433 28.11 -12.58 -13.63
C SER A 433 27.15 -12.45 -12.45
N ASN A 434 26.08 -11.65 -12.62
CA ASN A 434 24.98 -11.45 -11.70
C ASN A 434 23.65 -11.96 -12.27
N SER A 435 23.63 -13.11 -12.91
CA SER A 435 22.42 -13.71 -13.47
C SER A 435 21.31 -14.01 -12.43
N LYS A 436 21.65 -13.93 -11.15
CA LYS A 436 20.68 -13.91 -10.03
C LYS A 436 20.20 -12.51 -9.66
N GLU A 437 20.84 -11.44 -10.15
CA GLU A 437 20.53 -10.05 -9.81
C GLU A 437 19.62 -9.35 -10.83
N VAL A 438 19.60 -9.82 -12.06
CA VAL A 438 18.52 -9.48 -13.03
C VAL A 438 17.32 -10.38 -12.76
N ASP A 439 17.23 -10.60 -11.61
CA ASP A 439 16.48 -11.40 -10.77
C ASP A 439 15.00 -11.42 -11.16
N ASP A 440 14.43 -12.52 -10.92
CA ASP A 440 13.02 -12.88 -10.91
C ASP A 440 12.09 -11.75 -10.50
N TYR A 441 12.54 -10.82 -9.65
CA TYR A 441 11.79 -9.63 -9.29
C TYR A 441 11.50 -8.72 -10.49
N ASN A 442 12.50 -8.27 -11.24
CA ASN A 442 12.29 -7.42 -12.42
C ASN A 442 11.56 -8.17 -13.53
N ARG A 443 11.77 -9.47 -13.67
CA ARG A 443 11.03 -10.34 -14.59
C ARG A 443 9.59 -10.54 -14.14
N ARG A 444 9.31 -10.51 -12.84
CA ARG A 444 7.96 -10.55 -12.26
C ARG A 444 7.15 -9.29 -12.54
N MET A 445 7.81 -8.17 -12.73
CA MET A 445 7.18 -6.85 -12.89
C MET A 445 6.84 -6.56 -14.35
N THR A 446 6.09 -7.46 -15.00
CA THR A 446 5.68 -7.37 -16.41
C THR A 446 4.54 -6.39 -16.68
N GLN A 447 4.12 -5.57 -15.71
CA GLN A 447 3.04 -4.57 -15.86
C GLN A 447 3.30 -3.56 -16.98
N TRP A 448 4.54 -3.31 -17.35
CA TRP A 448 4.91 -2.45 -18.47
C TRP A 448 4.44 -2.98 -19.82
N LEU A 449 4.31 -4.30 -19.99
CA LEU A 449 3.73 -4.92 -21.18
C LEU A 449 2.27 -4.48 -21.45
N PHE A 450 1.57 -4.03 -20.41
CA PHE A 450 0.15 -3.64 -20.48
C PHE A 450 -0.06 -2.13 -20.45
N THR A 451 1.01 -1.35 -20.56
CA THR A 451 0.95 0.13 -20.64
C THR A 451 0.53 0.61 -22.02
N PRO A 452 -0.04 1.82 -22.15
CA PRO A 452 -0.49 2.34 -23.44
C PRO A 452 0.56 2.34 -24.55
N PRO A 453 1.83 2.76 -24.34
CA PRO A 453 2.83 2.80 -25.41
C PRO A 453 3.17 1.42 -26.00
N VAL A 454 2.94 0.35 -25.24
CA VAL A 454 3.25 -1.03 -25.67
C VAL A 454 2.08 -1.68 -26.45
N ALA A 455 1.06 -0.92 -26.81
CA ALA A 455 -0.09 -1.44 -27.56
C ALA A 455 0.29 -2.06 -28.92
N ASN A 456 1.25 -1.46 -29.63
CA ASN A 456 1.76 -1.98 -30.91
C ASN A 456 2.46 -3.34 -30.74
N LEU A 457 3.17 -3.56 -29.66
CA LEU A 457 3.80 -4.85 -29.35
C LEU A 457 2.76 -5.91 -29.01
N ARG A 458 1.70 -5.55 -28.26
CA ARG A 458 0.58 -6.46 -27.95
C ARG A 458 -0.25 -6.85 -29.16
N ALA A 459 -0.33 -5.96 -30.17
CA ALA A 459 -1.03 -6.24 -31.43
C ALA A 459 -0.24 -7.15 -32.38
N ASP A 460 1.06 -7.34 -32.15
CA ASP A 460 1.91 -8.20 -32.97
C ASP A 460 1.67 -9.68 -32.61
N PRO A 461 1.57 -10.59 -33.61
CA PRO A 461 1.38 -12.03 -33.37
C PRO A 461 2.45 -12.67 -32.45
N ARG A 462 3.67 -12.13 -32.43
CA ARG A 462 4.75 -12.60 -31.56
C ARG A 462 4.41 -12.46 -30.07
N PHE A 463 3.53 -11.51 -29.71
CA PHE A 463 3.14 -11.31 -28.32
C PHE A 463 2.37 -12.49 -27.73
N ALA A 464 1.55 -13.15 -28.53
CA ALA A 464 0.85 -14.35 -28.10
C ALA A 464 1.83 -15.47 -27.71
N LYS A 465 2.88 -15.69 -28.54
CA LYS A 465 3.94 -16.65 -28.24
C LYS A 465 4.73 -16.25 -26.98
N LEU A 466 5.11 -14.98 -26.85
CA LEU A 466 5.78 -14.44 -25.66
C LEU A 466 4.94 -14.69 -24.39
N SER A 467 3.65 -14.38 -24.45
CA SER A 467 2.72 -14.56 -23.31
C SER A 467 2.56 -16.04 -22.93
N ASP A 468 2.58 -16.94 -23.91
CA ASP A 468 2.50 -18.39 -23.68
C ASP A 468 3.76 -18.91 -22.99
N GLU A 469 4.94 -18.57 -23.52
CA GLU A 469 6.22 -18.99 -22.99
C GLU A 469 6.51 -18.41 -21.60
N PHE A 470 6.01 -17.20 -21.32
CA PHE A 470 6.13 -16.57 -20.00
C PHE A 470 5.08 -17.07 -19.00
N GLY A 471 4.16 -17.96 -19.42
CA GLY A 471 3.15 -18.58 -18.57
C GLY A 471 1.89 -17.75 -18.35
N LEU A 472 1.78 -16.56 -18.94
CA LEU A 472 0.60 -15.67 -18.80
C LEU A 472 -0.66 -16.30 -19.40
N THR A 473 -0.54 -16.91 -20.58
CA THR A 473 -1.66 -17.59 -21.25
C THR A 473 -2.21 -18.73 -20.41
N ALA A 474 -1.32 -19.54 -19.80
CA ALA A 474 -1.72 -20.62 -18.89
C ALA A 474 -2.46 -20.08 -17.66
N TYR A 475 -1.96 -18.99 -17.08
CA TYR A 475 -2.58 -18.31 -15.95
C TYR A 475 -3.98 -17.75 -16.28
N TRP A 476 -4.13 -17.03 -17.40
CA TRP A 476 -5.43 -16.51 -17.83
C TRP A 476 -6.45 -17.62 -18.06
N ARG A 477 -6.01 -18.73 -18.66
CA ARG A 477 -6.84 -19.92 -18.85
C ARG A 477 -7.25 -20.56 -17.52
N ALA A 478 -6.32 -20.76 -16.61
CA ALA A 478 -6.58 -21.30 -15.27
C ALA A 478 -7.58 -20.45 -14.47
N ARG A 479 -7.49 -19.11 -14.59
CA ARG A 479 -8.40 -18.17 -13.97
C ARG A 479 -9.73 -17.99 -14.73
N ARG A 480 -9.87 -18.56 -15.94
CA ARG A 480 -11.00 -18.31 -16.86
C ARG A 480 -11.24 -16.82 -17.12
N LEU A 481 -10.15 -16.06 -17.23
CA LEU A 481 -10.17 -14.61 -17.45
C LEU A 481 -9.43 -14.27 -18.74
N LYS A 482 -9.69 -13.05 -19.24
CA LYS A 482 -8.89 -12.41 -20.27
C LYS A 482 -8.22 -11.18 -19.66
N PRO A 483 -6.98 -10.83 -20.06
CA PRO A 483 -6.37 -9.58 -19.66
C PRO A 483 -7.17 -8.39 -20.15
N ASP A 484 -7.11 -7.27 -19.42
CA ASP A 484 -7.99 -6.12 -19.65
C ASP A 484 -7.88 -5.53 -21.05
N TYR A 485 -6.69 -5.57 -21.68
CA TYR A 485 -6.48 -5.08 -23.04
C TYR A 485 -7.23 -5.86 -24.12
N LEU A 486 -7.61 -7.12 -23.87
CA LEU A 486 -8.44 -7.93 -24.79
C LEU A 486 -9.95 -7.72 -24.57
N VAL A 487 -10.33 -7.10 -23.47
CA VAL A 487 -11.74 -6.91 -23.10
C VAL A 487 -12.17 -5.46 -23.32
N TYR A 488 -11.27 -4.52 -23.08
CA TYR A 488 -11.57 -3.09 -23.00
C TYR A 488 -10.65 -2.22 -23.88
N GLY A 489 -9.71 -2.84 -24.63
CA GLY A 489 -8.70 -2.18 -25.47
C GLY A 489 -9.20 -1.64 -26.78
#